data_0c6f5a36eb22fd6770363fa9865d61bd
#
_entry.id   0c6f5a36eb22fd6770363fa9865d61bd
#
_cell.length_a   1.000
_cell.length_b   1.000
_cell.length_c   1.000
_cell.angle_alpha   90.00
_cell.angle_beta   90.00
_cell.angle_gamma   90.00
#
_symmetry.space_group_name_H-M   'P 1'
#
loop_
_entity.id
_entity.type
_entity.pdbx_description
1 polymer ?
#
loop_
_entity_poly.entity_id
_entity_poly.type
_entity_poly.pdbx_seq_one_letter_code
_entity_poly.pdbx_strand_id
1 'polypeptide(L)'
;MAWKDLLVHIDDGTASPGRVAAAIALARAHAAHLTGLYVVAEPELPGFLLSELPAAWHEQTRRQGRERAERAAARFREAAARAGLGADCRIDRGLEGEVSAVVAVHARYADLVILGQADPDEPEPARRPAPEAVVLGCGRPAIVVPYIGVGPTIGERVVVAWDAGREATRAVNDALPLLTKAKSVIVLSANPRPTPAGHGAEPGADIAQHLARHGVTVAVEHIEASDIAVADAILSRLADAGADLLVMGAYGHSRARELLLGGVTRQVLPQMTVPVLMSH
;
A
#
# COMPACT_ATOMS: atom_id res chain seq x y z
N MET A 1 -10.34 4.38 -16.25
CA MET A 1 -10.46 2.92 -16.44
C MET A 1 -10.68 2.29 -15.08
N ALA A 2 -11.51 1.25 -14.94
CA ALA A 2 -11.67 0.53 -13.67
C ALA A 2 -10.58 -0.55 -13.56
N TRP A 3 -10.09 -0.83 -12.37
CA TRP A 3 -9.23 -1.98 -12.10
C TRP A 3 -10.00 -3.29 -12.36
N LYS A 4 -9.30 -4.32 -12.82
CA LYS A 4 -9.88 -5.64 -13.15
C LYS A 4 -9.31 -6.77 -12.32
N ASP A 5 -8.04 -6.65 -11.92
CA ASP A 5 -7.33 -7.65 -11.14
C ASP A 5 -6.71 -7.01 -9.89
N LEU A 6 -7.13 -7.45 -8.71
CA LEU A 6 -6.59 -7.03 -7.44
C LEU A 6 -5.86 -8.19 -6.77
N LEU A 7 -4.69 -7.90 -6.19
CA LEU A 7 -3.93 -8.82 -5.37
C LEU A 7 -3.93 -8.34 -3.92
N VAL A 8 -4.30 -9.19 -2.97
CA VAL A 8 -4.15 -8.90 -1.54
C VAL A 8 -3.19 -9.88 -0.89
N HIS A 9 -2.18 -9.38 -0.20
CA HIS A 9 -1.38 -10.21 0.69
C HIS A 9 -2.20 -10.60 1.91
N ILE A 10 -2.29 -11.89 2.19
CA ILE A 10 -2.98 -12.45 3.34
C ILE A 10 -2.00 -13.17 4.26
N ASP A 11 -2.23 -13.12 5.55
CA ASP A 11 -1.46 -13.82 6.57
C ASP A 11 -2.35 -14.26 7.75
N ASP A 12 -1.74 -14.78 8.80
CA ASP A 12 -2.43 -15.22 10.02
C ASP A 12 -2.45 -14.18 11.14
N GLY A 13 -1.94 -12.94 10.85
CA GLY A 13 -1.89 -11.84 11.81
C GLY A 13 -3.25 -11.21 12.11
N THR A 14 -3.28 -10.45 13.19
CA THR A 14 -4.50 -9.80 13.72
C THR A 14 -5.06 -8.74 12.79
N ALA A 15 -4.22 -8.04 12.02
CA ALA A 15 -4.62 -7.01 11.04
C ALA A 15 -5.11 -7.60 9.69
N SER A 16 -4.86 -8.88 9.42
CA SER A 16 -5.21 -9.52 8.14
C SER A 16 -6.70 -9.44 7.80
N PRO A 17 -7.66 -9.66 8.74
CA PRO A 17 -9.08 -9.55 8.44
C PRO A 17 -9.51 -8.14 7.96
N GLY A 18 -8.97 -7.08 8.56
CA GLY A 18 -9.24 -5.70 8.16
C GLY A 18 -8.74 -5.40 6.74
N ARG A 19 -7.52 -5.86 6.41
CA ARG A 19 -6.95 -5.75 5.07
C ARG A 19 -7.75 -6.53 4.03
N VAL A 20 -8.20 -7.74 4.36
CA VAL A 20 -9.06 -8.54 3.48
C VAL A 20 -10.40 -7.86 3.26
N ALA A 21 -11.00 -7.27 4.29
CA ALA A 21 -12.25 -6.53 4.16
C ALA A 21 -12.11 -5.32 3.23
N ALA A 22 -11.01 -4.56 3.35
CA ALA A 22 -10.67 -3.45 2.46
C ALA A 22 -10.53 -3.92 1.00
N ALA A 23 -9.81 -5.03 0.78
CA ALA A 23 -9.62 -5.61 -0.55
C ALA A 23 -10.96 -6.07 -1.18
N ILE A 24 -11.83 -6.70 -0.43
CA ILE A 24 -13.17 -7.11 -0.87
C ILE A 24 -14.02 -5.89 -1.23
N ALA A 25 -13.99 -4.83 -0.42
CA ALA A 25 -14.72 -3.59 -0.70
C ALA A 25 -14.26 -2.95 -2.02
N LEU A 26 -12.95 -2.86 -2.25
CA LEU A 26 -12.35 -2.36 -3.49
C LEU A 26 -12.71 -3.24 -4.69
N ALA A 27 -12.60 -4.57 -4.56
CA ALA A 27 -12.94 -5.50 -5.63
C ALA A 27 -14.40 -5.35 -6.07
N ARG A 28 -15.32 -5.23 -5.11
CA ARG A 28 -16.75 -5.00 -5.39
C ARG A 28 -17.00 -3.65 -6.07
N ALA A 29 -16.38 -2.57 -5.55
CA ALA A 29 -16.56 -1.21 -6.09
C ALA A 29 -16.07 -1.08 -7.54
N HIS A 30 -15.13 -1.94 -7.96
CA HIS A 30 -14.55 -1.94 -9.30
C HIS A 30 -15.01 -3.10 -10.18
N ALA A 31 -15.85 -4.02 -9.68
CA ALA A 31 -16.19 -5.28 -10.33
C ALA A 31 -14.92 -6.02 -10.81
N ALA A 32 -13.93 -6.08 -9.93
CA ALA A 32 -12.61 -6.66 -10.17
C ALA A 32 -12.51 -8.07 -9.60
N HIS A 33 -11.69 -8.90 -10.24
CA HIS A 33 -11.25 -10.17 -9.69
C HIS A 33 -10.33 -9.94 -8.49
N LEU A 34 -10.44 -10.76 -7.45
CA LEU A 34 -9.61 -10.65 -6.25
C LEU A 34 -8.80 -11.94 -6.05
N THR A 35 -7.49 -11.81 -5.99
CA THR A 35 -6.60 -12.90 -5.64
C THR A 35 -5.97 -12.65 -4.26
N GLY A 36 -6.15 -13.58 -3.33
CA GLY A 36 -5.39 -13.63 -2.08
C GLY A 36 -4.05 -14.33 -2.30
N LEU A 37 -2.97 -13.77 -1.78
CA LEU A 37 -1.64 -14.39 -1.82
C LEU A 37 -1.13 -14.59 -0.39
N TYR A 38 -0.86 -15.83 -0.02
CA TYR A 38 -0.10 -16.18 1.18
C TYR A 38 1.32 -16.59 0.77
N VAL A 39 2.34 -16.05 1.43
CA VAL A 39 3.71 -16.47 1.25
C VAL A 39 4.16 -17.21 2.51
N VAL A 40 4.47 -18.50 2.37
CA VAL A 40 5.09 -19.29 3.46
C VAL A 40 6.54 -18.85 3.57
N ALA A 41 6.85 -18.07 4.59
CA ALA A 41 8.20 -17.65 4.89
C ALA A 41 8.98 -18.80 5.55
N GLU A 42 10.03 -19.26 4.89
CA GLU A 42 10.95 -20.27 5.42
C GLU A 42 12.08 -19.56 6.19
N PRO A 43 12.46 -20.05 7.38
CA PRO A 43 13.52 -19.42 8.17
C PRO A 43 14.84 -19.34 7.40
N GLU A 44 15.47 -18.18 7.44
CA GLU A 44 16.80 -17.96 6.85
C GLU A 44 17.88 -18.31 7.90
N LEU A 45 18.40 -19.52 7.82
CA LEU A 45 19.42 -20.01 8.74
C LEU A 45 20.76 -20.16 8.04
N PRO A 46 21.89 -19.86 8.74
CA PRO A 46 23.22 -20.16 8.22
C PRO A 46 23.36 -21.63 7.81
N GLY A 47 24.02 -21.90 6.67
CA GLY A 47 24.10 -23.25 6.09
C GLY A 47 24.67 -24.32 7.04
N PHE A 48 25.59 -23.94 7.94
CA PHE A 48 26.15 -24.86 8.93
C PHE A 48 25.10 -25.29 9.98
N LEU A 49 24.17 -24.42 10.36
CA LEU A 49 23.08 -24.77 11.26
C LEU A 49 22.05 -25.66 10.57
N LEU A 50 21.76 -25.38 9.29
CA LEU A 50 20.82 -26.20 8.51
C LEU A 50 21.23 -27.68 8.44
N SER A 51 22.53 -27.96 8.35
CA SER A 51 23.05 -29.32 8.30
C SER A 51 23.00 -30.06 9.65
N GLU A 52 22.95 -29.33 10.77
CA GLU A 52 22.91 -29.89 12.12
C GLU A 52 21.48 -30.12 12.64
N LEU A 53 20.48 -29.47 12.00
CA LEU A 53 19.09 -29.62 12.43
C LEU A 53 18.53 -30.99 12.02
N PRO A 54 17.80 -31.66 12.95
CA PRO A 54 17.17 -32.94 12.61
C PRO A 54 16.16 -32.81 11.46
N ALA A 55 16.07 -33.84 10.60
CA ALA A 55 15.06 -33.88 9.53
C ALA A 55 13.62 -33.64 10.04
N ALA A 56 13.32 -34.12 11.24
CA ALA A 56 12.04 -33.91 11.90
C ALA A 56 11.73 -32.41 12.14
N TRP A 57 12.73 -31.59 12.42
CA TRP A 57 12.56 -30.15 12.57
C TRP A 57 12.14 -29.47 11.25
N HIS A 58 12.82 -29.81 10.15
CA HIS A 58 12.49 -29.31 8.82
C HIS A 58 11.07 -29.71 8.41
N GLU A 59 10.69 -30.93 8.67
CA GLU A 59 9.37 -31.47 8.36
C GLU A 59 8.27 -30.78 9.19
N GLN A 60 8.52 -30.59 10.48
CA GLN A 60 7.62 -29.90 11.38
C GLN A 60 7.44 -28.42 10.97
N THR A 61 8.52 -27.71 10.65
CA THR A 61 8.48 -26.30 10.22
C THR A 61 7.67 -26.14 8.94
N ARG A 62 7.93 -27.00 7.93
CA ARG A 62 7.15 -26.97 6.68
C ARG A 62 5.68 -27.30 6.89
N ARG A 63 5.38 -28.27 7.74
CA ARG A 63 3.99 -28.62 8.07
C ARG A 63 3.27 -27.46 8.74
N GLN A 64 3.88 -26.84 9.75
CA GLN A 64 3.31 -25.67 10.43
C GLN A 64 3.08 -24.50 9.48
N GLY A 65 4.05 -24.20 8.60
CA GLY A 65 3.91 -23.16 7.58
C GLY A 65 2.72 -23.43 6.65
N ARG A 66 2.59 -24.67 6.17
CA ARG A 66 1.46 -25.06 5.32
C ARG A 66 0.12 -24.96 6.05
N GLU A 67 0.03 -25.44 7.27
CA GLU A 67 -1.19 -25.36 8.08
C GLU A 67 -1.63 -23.92 8.35
N ARG A 68 -0.67 -23.00 8.61
CA ARG A 68 -0.95 -21.55 8.73
C ARG A 68 -1.51 -20.99 7.42
N ALA A 69 -0.87 -21.30 6.29
CA ALA A 69 -1.29 -20.85 4.96
C ALA A 69 -2.71 -21.34 4.63
N GLU A 70 -2.99 -22.62 4.85
CA GLU A 70 -4.32 -23.20 4.59
C GLU A 70 -5.41 -22.54 5.45
N ARG A 71 -5.13 -22.28 6.74
CA ARG A 71 -6.08 -21.56 7.62
C ARG A 71 -6.32 -20.14 7.14
N ALA A 72 -5.29 -19.40 6.74
CA ALA A 72 -5.43 -18.03 6.22
C ALA A 72 -6.21 -18.04 4.89
N ALA A 73 -5.89 -18.95 3.98
CA ALA A 73 -6.59 -19.13 2.72
C ALA A 73 -8.07 -19.49 2.91
N ALA A 74 -8.38 -20.36 3.87
CA ALA A 74 -9.77 -20.71 4.18
C ALA A 74 -10.56 -19.50 4.69
N ARG A 75 -9.99 -18.72 5.63
CA ARG A 75 -10.61 -17.49 6.14
C ARG A 75 -10.84 -16.45 5.03
N PHE A 76 -9.87 -16.30 4.13
CA PHE A 76 -10.00 -15.40 2.98
C PHE A 76 -11.13 -15.81 2.05
N ARG A 77 -11.17 -17.10 1.64
CA ARG A 77 -12.24 -17.62 0.76
C ARG A 77 -13.62 -17.48 1.39
N GLU A 78 -13.73 -17.76 2.68
CA GLU A 78 -14.98 -17.59 3.42
C GLU A 78 -15.43 -16.12 3.47
N ALA A 79 -14.50 -15.19 3.72
CA ALA A 79 -14.82 -13.76 3.74
C ALA A 79 -15.28 -13.27 2.35
N ALA A 80 -14.60 -13.67 1.27
CA ALA A 80 -14.98 -13.35 -0.10
C ALA A 80 -16.35 -13.94 -0.46
N ALA A 81 -16.59 -15.20 -0.13
CA ALA A 81 -17.86 -15.88 -0.38
C ALA A 81 -19.04 -15.22 0.36
N ARG A 82 -18.86 -14.84 1.64
CA ARG A 82 -19.87 -14.09 2.41
C ARG A 82 -20.21 -12.74 1.77
N ALA A 83 -19.25 -12.13 1.09
CA ALA A 83 -19.45 -10.87 0.36
C ALA A 83 -20.02 -11.08 -1.07
N GLY A 84 -20.27 -12.32 -1.48
CA GLY A 84 -20.75 -12.67 -2.83
C GLY A 84 -19.68 -12.46 -3.91
N LEU A 85 -18.40 -12.49 -3.54
CA LEU A 85 -17.28 -12.28 -4.46
C LEU A 85 -16.58 -13.62 -4.75
N GLY A 86 -16.46 -13.98 -6.04
CA GLY A 86 -15.56 -15.03 -6.47
C GLY A 86 -14.12 -14.57 -6.32
N ALA A 87 -13.29 -15.36 -5.64
CA ALA A 87 -11.90 -15.00 -5.39
C ALA A 87 -11.01 -16.24 -5.44
N ASP A 88 -9.80 -16.07 -5.99
CA ASP A 88 -8.76 -17.09 -5.99
C ASP A 88 -7.79 -16.90 -4.82
N CYS A 89 -7.14 -17.98 -4.41
CA CYS A 89 -6.10 -17.90 -3.39
C CYS A 89 -4.88 -18.70 -3.83
N ARG A 90 -3.73 -18.03 -3.81
CA ARG A 90 -2.41 -18.60 -4.10
C ARG A 90 -1.61 -18.76 -2.81
N ILE A 91 -0.88 -19.85 -2.72
CA ILE A 91 0.10 -20.08 -1.65
C ILE A 91 1.44 -20.28 -2.35
N ASP A 92 2.40 -19.42 -2.02
CA ASP A 92 3.76 -19.51 -2.51
C ASP A 92 4.75 -19.59 -1.34
N ARG A 93 6.04 -19.72 -1.62
CA ARG A 93 7.11 -19.88 -0.63
C ARG A 93 8.27 -18.98 -0.96
N GLY A 94 8.99 -18.56 0.08
CA GLY A 94 10.24 -17.83 -0.02
C GLY A 94 10.98 -17.83 1.31
N LEU A 95 12.23 -17.48 1.31
CA LEU A 95 12.95 -17.20 2.55
C LEU A 95 12.34 -15.94 3.25
N GLU A 96 12.50 -15.83 4.55
CA GLU A 96 12.00 -14.66 5.31
C GLU A 96 12.45 -13.33 4.70
N GLY A 97 13.70 -13.24 4.24
CA GLY A 97 14.21 -12.06 3.52
C GLY A 97 13.65 -11.83 2.12
N GLU A 98 12.99 -12.82 1.51
CA GLU A 98 12.49 -12.78 0.13
C GLU A 98 10.98 -12.58 0.00
N VAL A 99 10.22 -12.56 1.10
CA VAL A 99 8.76 -12.46 1.09
C VAL A 99 8.28 -11.26 0.24
N SER A 100 8.92 -10.11 0.38
CA SER A 100 8.59 -8.91 -0.41
C SER A 100 8.82 -9.11 -1.91
N ALA A 101 9.90 -9.81 -2.29
CA ALA A 101 10.22 -10.09 -3.68
C ALA A 101 9.20 -11.05 -4.30
N VAL A 102 8.80 -12.10 -3.57
CA VAL A 102 7.74 -13.03 -4.00
C VAL A 102 6.43 -12.28 -4.24
N VAL A 103 6.01 -11.45 -3.28
CA VAL A 103 4.79 -10.64 -3.43
C VAL A 103 4.90 -9.68 -4.63
N ALA A 104 6.05 -9.04 -4.82
CA ALA A 104 6.27 -8.13 -5.94
C ALA A 104 6.17 -8.83 -7.32
N VAL A 105 6.64 -10.08 -7.42
CA VAL A 105 6.50 -10.88 -8.65
C VAL A 105 5.03 -11.13 -8.97
N HIS A 106 4.24 -11.57 -7.98
CA HIS A 106 2.81 -11.80 -8.17
C HIS A 106 2.03 -10.51 -8.48
N ALA A 107 2.43 -9.38 -7.86
CA ALA A 107 1.81 -8.08 -8.05
C ALA A 107 1.93 -7.54 -9.50
N ARG A 108 2.93 -7.97 -10.27
CA ARG A 108 3.13 -7.56 -11.68
C ARG A 108 1.93 -7.90 -12.57
N TYR A 109 1.15 -8.89 -12.20
CA TYR A 109 -0.02 -9.38 -12.93
C TYR A 109 -1.35 -8.86 -12.37
N ALA A 110 -1.30 -7.86 -11.47
CA ALA A 110 -2.47 -7.18 -10.94
C ALA A 110 -2.47 -5.70 -11.32
N ASP A 111 -3.64 -5.07 -11.27
CA ASP A 111 -3.77 -3.63 -11.46
C ASP A 111 -3.44 -2.85 -10.18
N LEU A 112 -3.68 -3.48 -9.04
CA LEU A 112 -3.44 -2.91 -7.71
C LEU A 112 -3.07 -4.03 -6.75
N VAL A 113 -2.08 -3.78 -5.89
CA VAL A 113 -1.74 -4.66 -4.78
C VAL A 113 -2.19 -4.06 -3.45
N ILE A 114 -2.77 -4.88 -2.57
CA ILE A 114 -3.22 -4.48 -1.24
C ILE A 114 -2.31 -5.14 -0.20
N LEU A 115 -1.63 -4.29 0.58
CA LEU A 115 -0.65 -4.68 1.60
C LEU A 115 -1.12 -4.20 2.98
N GLY A 116 -0.55 -4.75 4.04
CA GLY A 116 -0.75 -4.25 5.40
C GLY A 116 0.37 -3.32 5.83
N GLN A 117 0.05 -2.31 6.61
CA GLN A 117 1.02 -1.56 7.40
C GLN A 117 1.75 -2.52 8.34
N ALA A 118 3.04 -2.29 8.59
CA ALA A 118 3.77 -3.01 9.61
C ALA A 118 3.17 -2.68 11.00
N ASP A 119 2.79 -3.73 11.73
CA ASP A 119 2.32 -3.59 13.10
C ASP A 119 3.52 -3.77 14.04
N PRO A 120 3.84 -2.76 14.88
CA PRO A 120 4.99 -2.84 15.78
C PRO A 120 4.85 -3.94 16.85
N ASP A 121 3.63 -4.34 17.17
CA ASP A 121 3.34 -5.37 18.18
C ASP A 121 3.30 -6.80 17.60
N GLU A 122 3.51 -6.93 16.29
CA GLU A 122 3.47 -8.24 15.63
C GLU A 122 4.75 -9.06 15.86
N PRO A 123 4.64 -10.29 16.36
CA PRO A 123 5.78 -11.08 16.84
C PRO A 123 6.74 -11.56 15.73
N GLU A 124 6.30 -11.63 14.47
CA GLU A 124 7.09 -12.21 13.37
C GLU A 124 7.12 -11.30 12.13
N PRO A 125 7.73 -10.09 12.21
CA PRO A 125 7.71 -9.12 11.12
C PRO A 125 8.41 -9.62 9.85
N ALA A 126 9.44 -10.46 9.97
CA ALA A 126 10.20 -11.01 8.84
C ALA A 126 9.35 -11.91 7.92
N ARG A 127 8.21 -12.38 8.40
CA ARG A 127 7.28 -13.21 7.61
C ARG A 127 6.30 -12.42 6.78
N ARG A 128 6.38 -11.08 6.81
CA ARG A 128 5.50 -10.20 6.07
C ARG A 128 6.26 -9.37 5.06
N PRO A 129 5.61 -9.02 3.93
CA PRO A 129 6.24 -8.13 2.98
C PRO A 129 6.37 -6.73 3.59
N ALA A 130 7.53 -6.12 3.41
CA ALA A 130 7.72 -4.70 3.63
C ALA A 130 7.04 -3.94 2.49
N PRO A 131 6.03 -3.10 2.75
CA PRO A 131 5.28 -2.39 1.69
C PRO A 131 6.20 -1.62 0.74
N GLU A 132 7.24 -1.00 1.27
CA GLU A 132 8.22 -0.24 0.51
C GLU A 132 8.95 -1.09 -0.53
N ALA A 133 9.39 -2.28 -0.13
CA ALA A 133 10.11 -3.18 -1.02
C ALA A 133 9.21 -3.71 -2.14
N VAL A 134 7.94 -3.96 -1.83
CA VAL A 134 6.95 -4.40 -2.84
C VAL A 134 6.67 -3.27 -3.84
N VAL A 135 6.39 -2.04 -3.37
CA VAL A 135 6.13 -0.88 -4.24
C VAL A 135 7.29 -0.63 -5.20
N LEU A 136 8.53 -0.67 -4.68
CA LEU A 136 9.74 -0.48 -5.49
C LEU A 136 9.99 -1.62 -6.49
N GLY A 137 9.56 -2.84 -6.17
CA GLY A 137 9.86 -4.05 -6.96
C GLY A 137 8.78 -4.50 -7.93
N CYS A 138 7.52 -4.08 -7.76
CA CYS A 138 6.41 -4.62 -8.54
C CYS A 138 6.05 -3.82 -9.80
N GLY A 139 6.34 -2.51 -9.83
CA GLY A 139 5.95 -1.62 -10.93
C GLY A 139 4.42 -1.40 -11.04
N ARG A 140 3.70 -1.62 -9.96
CA ARG A 140 2.25 -1.45 -9.86
C ARG A 140 1.90 -0.58 -8.65
N PRO A 141 0.76 0.13 -8.67
CA PRO A 141 0.30 0.84 -7.48
C PRO A 141 0.02 -0.12 -6.33
N ALA A 142 0.28 0.33 -5.11
CA ALA A 142 -0.06 -0.40 -3.90
C ALA A 142 -0.92 0.46 -2.97
N ILE A 143 -1.94 -0.16 -2.36
CA ILE A 143 -2.63 0.41 -1.20
C ILE A 143 -2.10 -0.28 0.04
N VAL A 144 -1.53 0.48 0.95
CA VAL A 144 -1.16 0.02 2.29
C VAL A 144 -2.32 0.31 3.23
N VAL A 145 -2.82 -0.73 3.88
CA VAL A 145 -3.97 -0.67 4.81
C VAL A 145 -3.44 -0.56 6.24
N PRO A 146 -3.91 0.40 7.05
CA PRO A 146 -3.50 0.53 8.45
C PRO A 146 -3.77 -0.75 9.25
N TYR A 147 -2.87 -1.09 10.18
CA TYR A 147 -3.08 -2.25 11.06
C TYR A 147 -4.27 -2.06 12.02
N ILE A 148 -4.60 -0.81 12.34
CA ILE A 148 -5.79 -0.47 13.14
C ILE A 148 -7.11 -0.69 12.37
N GLY A 149 -7.05 -1.05 11.07
CA GLY A 149 -8.20 -1.22 10.20
C GLY A 149 -8.53 0.03 9.39
N VAL A 150 -9.65 -0.03 8.68
CA VAL A 150 -10.15 1.06 7.81
C VAL A 150 -11.57 1.42 8.22
N GLY A 151 -11.95 2.67 7.94
CA GLY A 151 -13.33 3.13 8.04
C GLY A 151 -14.25 2.44 7.01
N PRO A 152 -15.53 2.83 6.98
CA PRO A 152 -16.53 2.21 6.09
C PRO A 152 -16.28 2.49 4.60
N THR A 153 -15.49 3.48 4.28
CA THR A 153 -15.19 3.94 2.91
C THR A 153 -13.68 4.02 2.67
N ILE A 154 -13.28 3.88 1.41
CA ILE A 154 -11.91 4.09 0.93
C ILE A 154 -12.00 4.91 -0.35
N GLY A 155 -11.47 6.13 -0.34
CA GLY A 155 -11.41 7.01 -1.51
C GLY A 155 -12.66 7.86 -1.74
N GLU A 156 -13.50 8.08 -0.74
CA GLU A 156 -14.56 9.09 -0.82
C GLU A 156 -14.03 10.52 -0.63
N ARG A 157 -13.10 10.71 0.31
CA ARG A 157 -12.40 11.97 0.57
C ARG A 157 -10.90 11.72 0.49
N VAL A 158 -10.30 12.23 -0.56
CA VAL A 158 -8.91 11.90 -0.90
C VAL A 158 -8.02 13.12 -0.75
N VAL A 159 -6.87 12.94 -0.12
CA VAL A 159 -5.76 13.88 -0.20
C VAL A 159 -4.69 13.30 -1.12
N VAL A 160 -4.25 14.09 -2.08
CA VAL A 160 -3.14 13.79 -2.97
C VAL A 160 -1.94 14.61 -2.51
N ALA A 161 -0.91 13.98 -1.96
CA ALA A 161 0.35 14.64 -1.66
C ALA A 161 1.13 14.87 -2.97
N TRP A 162 1.29 16.14 -3.35
CA TRP A 162 1.83 16.53 -4.65
C TRP A 162 3.11 17.34 -4.54
N ASP A 163 4.20 16.81 -5.11
CA ASP A 163 5.52 17.45 -5.18
C ASP A 163 5.98 17.75 -6.61
N ALA A 164 5.11 17.56 -7.60
CA ALA A 164 5.39 17.63 -9.04
C ALA A 164 6.46 16.62 -9.52
N GLY A 165 6.77 15.60 -8.73
CA GLY A 165 7.69 14.52 -9.07
C GLY A 165 7.04 13.47 -9.98
N ARG A 166 7.90 12.61 -10.58
CA ARG A 166 7.44 11.53 -11.47
C ARG A 166 6.61 10.51 -10.71
N GLU A 167 6.99 10.19 -9.49
CA GLU A 167 6.35 9.21 -8.62
C GLU A 167 4.97 9.71 -8.17
N ALA A 168 4.84 10.99 -7.82
CA ALA A 168 3.54 11.61 -7.53
C ALA A 168 2.65 11.64 -8.79
N THR A 169 3.23 11.97 -9.96
CA THR A 169 2.50 11.92 -11.24
C THR A 169 1.99 10.51 -11.51
N ARG A 170 2.81 9.50 -11.29
CA ARG A 170 2.40 8.11 -11.47
C ARG A 170 1.30 7.73 -10.49
N ALA A 171 1.45 8.05 -9.21
CA ALA A 171 0.46 7.75 -8.18
C ALA A 171 -0.91 8.38 -8.47
N VAL A 172 -0.95 9.62 -8.94
CA VAL A 172 -2.18 10.31 -9.36
C VAL A 172 -2.86 9.55 -10.51
N ASN A 173 -2.11 9.20 -11.56
CA ASN A 173 -2.66 8.49 -12.71
C ASN A 173 -3.14 7.07 -12.34
N ASP A 174 -2.39 6.35 -11.53
CA ASP A 174 -2.76 5.02 -11.03
C ASP A 174 -3.98 5.08 -10.10
N ALA A 175 -4.20 6.19 -9.39
CA ALA A 175 -5.34 6.43 -8.51
C ALA A 175 -6.61 6.91 -9.23
N LEU A 176 -6.57 7.29 -10.51
CA LEU A 176 -7.73 7.79 -11.26
C LEU A 176 -9.00 6.94 -11.10
N PRO A 177 -8.94 5.59 -11.04
CA PRO A 177 -10.13 4.78 -10.81
C PRO A 177 -10.86 5.07 -9.48
N LEU A 178 -10.15 5.55 -8.45
CA LEU A 178 -10.74 6.04 -7.20
C LEU A 178 -11.09 7.52 -7.28
N LEU A 179 -10.15 8.36 -7.75
CA LEU A 179 -10.31 9.81 -7.78
C LEU A 179 -11.55 10.26 -8.56
N THR A 180 -11.87 9.58 -9.66
CA THR A 180 -13.08 9.87 -10.46
C THR A 180 -14.40 9.55 -9.77
N LYS A 181 -14.36 8.75 -8.68
CA LYS A 181 -15.53 8.38 -7.87
C LYS A 181 -15.56 9.12 -6.54
N ALA A 182 -14.50 9.84 -6.21
CA ALA A 182 -14.38 10.55 -4.94
C ALA A 182 -15.40 11.70 -4.83
N LYS A 183 -15.91 11.91 -3.63
CA LYS A 183 -16.77 13.06 -3.31
C LYS A 183 -15.97 14.37 -3.29
N SER A 184 -14.71 14.29 -2.85
CA SER A 184 -13.79 15.42 -2.82
C SER A 184 -12.35 14.94 -2.93
N VAL A 185 -11.54 15.71 -3.65
CA VAL A 185 -10.10 15.49 -3.78
C VAL A 185 -9.39 16.79 -3.45
N ILE A 186 -8.39 16.74 -2.59
CA ILE A 186 -7.50 17.84 -2.26
C ILE A 186 -6.11 17.53 -2.80
N VAL A 187 -5.60 18.35 -3.69
CA VAL A 187 -4.19 18.34 -4.10
C VAL A 187 -3.43 19.20 -3.10
N LEU A 188 -2.61 18.55 -2.27
CA LEU A 188 -1.88 19.17 -1.18
C LEU A 188 -0.39 19.24 -1.52
N SER A 189 0.17 20.45 -1.58
CA SER A 189 1.61 20.68 -1.72
C SER A 189 2.20 21.23 -0.44
N ALA A 190 3.27 20.59 0.05
CA ALA A 190 3.99 21.03 1.24
C ALA A 190 5.24 21.81 0.82
N ASN A 191 5.43 23.02 1.39
CA ASN A 191 6.57 23.91 1.10
C ASN A 191 6.82 24.07 -0.41
N PRO A 192 5.79 24.33 -1.25
CA PRO A 192 5.97 24.37 -2.68
C PRO A 192 6.88 25.55 -3.07
N ARG A 193 7.85 25.25 -3.94
CA ARG A 193 8.73 26.29 -4.51
C ARG A 193 8.45 26.41 -6.00
N PRO A 194 8.05 27.59 -6.49
CA PRO A 194 7.89 27.80 -7.92
C PRO A 194 9.24 27.56 -8.63
N THR A 195 9.27 26.58 -9.52
CA THR A 195 10.44 26.31 -10.35
C THR A 195 9.99 25.96 -11.77
N PRO A 196 10.77 26.32 -12.82
CA PRO A 196 10.39 25.99 -14.19
C PRO A 196 10.23 24.50 -14.47
N ALA A 197 10.89 23.64 -13.67
CA ALA A 197 10.87 22.19 -13.81
C ALA A 197 9.89 21.49 -12.84
N GLY A 198 9.12 22.26 -12.06
CA GLY A 198 8.27 21.71 -10.98
C GLY A 198 6.87 22.32 -10.96
N HIS A 199 6.57 23.08 -9.90
CA HIS A 199 5.19 23.55 -9.64
C HIS A 199 4.66 24.68 -10.54
N GLY A 200 5.47 25.29 -11.41
CA GLY A 200 5.06 26.47 -12.16
C GLY A 200 4.83 27.70 -11.24
N ALA A 201 4.00 28.66 -11.72
CA ALA A 201 3.68 29.87 -10.95
C ALA A 201 2.69 29.60 -9.80
N GLU A 202 1.72 28.72 -10.06
CA GLU A 202 0.69 28.31 -9.09
C GLU A 202 0.84 26.82 -8.79
N PRO A 203 1.46 26.42 -7.68
CA PRO A 203 1.69 25.03 -7.34
C PRO A 203 0.39 24.22 -7.31
N GLY A 204 0.38 23.06 -7.98
CA GLY A 204 -0.79 22.18 -8.03
C GLY A 204 -1.89 22.56 -9.01
N ALA A 205 -1.85 23.75 -9.64
CA ALA A 205 -2.90 24.17 -10.58
C ALA A 205 -2.97 23.27 -11.82
N ASP A 206 -1.83 22.93 -12.40
CA ASP A 206 -1.77 22.11 -13.63
C ASP A 206 -2.29 20.70 -13.40
N ILE A 207 -1.92 20.07 -12.26
CA ILE A 207 -2.43 18.73 -11.93
C ILE A 207 -3.91 18.76 -11.55
N ALA A 208 -4.38 19.84 -10.91
CA ALA A 208 -5.81 20.02 -10.65
C ALA A 208 -6.61 20.16 -11.95
N GLN A 209 -6.09 20.94 -12.92
CA GLN A 209 -6.70 21.04 -14.24
C GLN A 209 -6.71 19.69 -14.97
N HIS A 210 -5.63 18.92 -14.88
CA HIS A 210 -5.59 17.56 -15.42
C HIS A 210 -6.66 16.68 -14.80
N LEU A 211 -6.78 16.66 -13.47
CA LEU A 211 -7.80 15.90 -12.75
C LEU A 211 -9.23 16.36 -13.11
N ALA A 212 -9.47 17.66 -13.23
CA ALA A 212 -10.76 18.21 -13.64
C ALA A 212 -11.19 17.72 -15.03
N ARG A 213 -10.25 17.59 -15.99
CA ARG A 213 -10.51 16.99 -17.31
C ARG A 213 -10.93 15.51 -17.23
N HIS A 214 -10.54 14.80 -16.18
CA HIS A 214 -11.01 13.45 -15.87
C HIS A 214 -12.32 13.41 -15.07
N GLY A 215 -12.95 14.57 -14.83
CA GLY A 215 -14.22 14.67 -14.10
C GLY A 215 -14.08 14.64 -12.60
N VAL A 216 -12.87 14.85 -12.06
CA VAL A 216 -12.61 14.87 -10.61
C VAL A 216 -12.96 16.25 -10.05
N THR A 217 -13.75 16.29 -8.96
CA THR A 217 -13.94 17.49 -8.16
C THR A 217 -12.73 17.71 -7.26
N VAL A 218 -11.92 18.72 -7.56
CA VAL A 218 -10.61 18.92 -6.96
C VAL A 218 -10.44 20.34 -6.40
N ALA A 219 -9.85 20.42 -5.21
CA ALA A 219 -9.33 21.67 -4.61
C ALA A 219 -7.80 21.61 -4.53
N VAL A 220 -7.15 22.76 -4.53
CA VAL A 220 -5.70 22.88 -4.36
C VAL A 220 -5.44 23.56 -3.02
N GLU A 221 -4.53 22.99 -2.24
CA GLU A 221 -4.12 23.55 -0.95
C GLU A 221 -2.59 23.49 -0.80
N HIS A 222 -2.08 24.46 -0.06
CA HIS A 222 -0.66 24.54 0.28
C HIS A 222 -0.51 24.55 1.79
N ILE A 223 0.51 23.86 2.29
CA ILE A 223 0.90 23.91 3.69
C ILE A 223 2.37 24.35 3.81
N GLU A 224 2.65 25.16 4.81
CA GLU A 224 4.01 25.47 5.21
C GLU A 224 4.39 24.61 6.41
N ALA A 225 5.40 23.76 6.25
CA ALA A 225 5.94 22.89 7.28
C ALA A 225 7.37 23.32 7.58
N SER A 226 7.51 24.51 8.21
CA SER A 226 8.81 25.05 8.61
C SER A 226 9.33 24.46 9.92
N ASP A 227 8.40 24.19 10.85
CA ASP A 227 8.72 23.82 12.24
C ASP A 227 8.37 22.35 12.57
N ILE A 228 7.75 21.64 11.64
CA ILE A 228 7.36 20.24 11.78
C ILE A 228 7.77 19.44 10.54
N ALA A 229 7.84 18.12 10.67
CA ALA A 229 8.11 17.27 9.50
C ALA A 229 6.96 17.36 8.48
N VAL A 230 7.30 17.35 7.20
CA VAL A 230 6.29 17.37 6.12
C VAL A 230 5.29 16.21 6.25
N ALA A 231 5.74 15.04 6.69
CA ALA A 231 4.87 13.90 6.94
C ALA A 231 3.81 14.20 8.01
N ASP A 232 4.20 14.83 9.12
CA ASP A 232 3.29 15.18 10.21
C ASP A 232 2.27 16.22 9.76
N ALA A 233 2.70 17.19 8.96
CA ALA A 233 1.81 18.20 8.38
C ALA A 233 0.77 17.56 7.43
N ILE A 234 1.19 16.59 6.61
CA ILE A 234 0.28 15.83 5.72
C ILE A 234 -0.69 15.00 6.56
N LEU A 235 -0.22 14.27 7.57
CA LEU A 235 -1.06 13.44 8.43
C LEU A 235 -2.08 14.28 9.22
N SER A 236 -1.67 15.43 9.74
CA SER A 236 -2.58 16.37 10.38
C SER A 236 -3.65 16.86 9.40
N ARG A 237 -3.26 17.24 8.18
CA ARG A 237 -4.22 17.72 7.17
C ARG A 237 -5.18 16.63 6.74
N LEU A 238 -4.76 15.34 6.69
CA LEU A 238 -5.66 14.21 6.45
C LEU A 238 -6.76 14.13 7.51
N ALA A 239 -6.38 14.26 8.79
CA ALA A 239 -7.32 14.22 9.89
C ALA A 239 -8.31 15.40 9.83
N ASP A 240 -7.83 16.62 9.60
CA ASP A 240 -8.66 17.83 9.48
C ASP A 240 -9.64 17.76 8.31
N ALA A 241 -9.22 17.16 7.19
CA ALA A 241 -10.06 16.94 6.01
C ALA A 241 -11.07 15.79 6.21
N GLY A 242 -10.94 15.00 7.26
CA GLY A 242 -11.66 13.75 7.42
C GLY A 242 -11.44 12.82 6.22
N ALA A 243 -10.21 12.82 5.66
CA ALA A 243 -9.87 12.04 4.51
C ALA A 243 -9.84 10.53 4.85
N ASP A 244 -10.22 9.70 3.89
CA ASP A 244 -10.23 8.24 4.00
C ASP A 244 -9.25 7.56 3.05
N LEU A 245 -8.43 8.37 2.35
CA LEU A 245 -7.34 7.89 1.51
C LEU A 245 -6.29 8.99 1.33
N LEU A 246 -5.01 8.62 1.45
CA LEU A 246 -3.88 9.39 0.96
C LEU A 246 -3.37 8.79 -0.36
N VAL A 247 -3.11 9.63 -1.36
CA VAL A 247 -2.40 9.25 -2.60
C VAL A 247 -1.07 9.98 -2.62
N MET A 248 0.04 9.25 -2.78
CA MET A 248 1.38 9.85 -2.81
C MET A 248 2.35 9.06 -3.67
N GLY A 249 3.35 9.73 -4.22
CA GLY A 249 4.52 9.07 -4.80
C GLY A 249 5.37 8.38 -3.73
N ALA A 250 5.99 7.28 -4.08
CA ALA A 250 6.91 6.57 -3.20
C ALA A 250 8.36 6.82 -3.65
N TYR A 251 9.22 7.31 -2.74
CA TYR A 251 10.68 7.40 -2.97
C TYR A 251 11.14 8.23 -4.19
N GLY A 252 10.52 9.39 -4.43
CA GLY A 252 10.79 10.27 -5.57
C GLY A 252 12.14 11.01 -5.55
N HIS A 253 12.75 11.17 -4.38
CA HIS A 253 14.06 11.80 -4.26
C HIS A 253 15.17 10.74 -4.16
N SER A 254 16.35 11.03 -4.74
CA SER A 254 17.46 10.08 -4.76
C SER A 254 17.73 9.50 -3.36
N ARG A 255 17.92 8.18 -3.26
CA ARG A 255 18.18 7.43 -2.01
C ARG A 255 19.22 8.09 -1.12
N ALA A 256 20.19 8.83 -1.70
CA ALA A 256 21.20 9.57 -0.96
C ALA A 256 20.64 10.78 -0.17
N ARG A 257 19.61 11.46 -0.69
CA ARG A 257 18.94 12.57 0.02
C ARG A 257 18.00 12.09 1.11
N GLU A 258 17.29 10.98 0.87
CA GLU A 258 16.36 10.39 1.86
C GLU A 258 17.07 9.79 3.06
N LEU A 259 18.28 9.22 2.88
CA LEU A 259 19.11 8.72 3.96
C LEU A 259 19.55 9.84 4.94
N LEU A 260 19.67 11.07 4.45
CA LEU A 260 20.12 12.23 5.25
C LEU A 260 18.97 13.04 5.87
N LEU A 261 17.74 12.98 5.31
CA LEU A 261 16.62 13.86 5.68
C LEU A 261 15.31 13.14 6.06
N GLY A 262 15.30 11.79 6.17
CA GLY A 262 14.12 11.01 6.56
C GLY A 262 12.94 11.25 5.62
N GLY A 263 12.90 10.56 4.47
CA GLY A 263 11.89 10.74 3.42
C GLY A 263 10.44 10.63 3.93
N VAL A 264 9.53 11.41 3.37
CA VAL A 264 8.10 11.49 3.74
C VAL A 264 7.47 10.09 3.80
N THR A 265 7.75 9.22 2.83
CA THR A 265 7.21 7.84 2.79
C THR A 265 7.56 7.04 4.05
N ARG A 266 8.82 7.14 4.52
CA ARG A 266 9.29 6.44 5.72
C ARG A 266 8.63 6.93 7.00
N GLN A 267 8.22 8.19 7.04
CA GLN A 267 7.57 8.79 8.20
C GLN A 267 6.05 8.57 8.17
N VAL A 268 5.43 8.60 6.99
CA VAL A 268 3.98 8.40 6.83
C VAL A 268 3.59 6.95 7.14
N LEU A 269 4.29 5.95 6.59
CA LEU A 269 3.89 4.55 6.71
C LEU A 269 3.75 4.03 8.14
N PRO A 270 4.66 4.33 9.09
CA PRO A 270 4.49 3.89 10.47
C PRO A 270 3.35 4.59 11.23
N GLN A 271 2.97 5.81 10.81
CA GLN A 271 2.05 6.68 11.53
C GLN A 271 0.67 6.79 10.87
N MET A 272 0.50 6.21 9.68
CA MET A 272 -0.74 6.32 8.92
C MET A 272 -1.94 5.72 9.67
N THR A 273 -3.06 6.42 9.62
CA THR A 273 -4.34 5.98 10.20
C THR A 273 -5.42 5.77 9.13
N VAL A 274 -5.13 6.14 7.90
CA VAL A 274 -5.96 5.91 6.72
C VAL A 274 -5.16 5.15 5.66
N PRO A 275 -5.81 4.43 4.73
CA PRO A 275 -5.12 3.78 3.61
C PRO A 275 -4.25 4.75 2.83
N VAL A 276 -3.09 4.28 2.37
CA VAL A 276 -2.17 5.06 1.54
C VAL A 276 -1.95 4.34 0.21
N LEU A 277 -2.35 4.99 -0.89
CA LEU A 277 -2.02 4.53 -2.23
C LEU A 277 -0.68 5.12 -2.66
N MET A 278 0.22 4.26 -3.09
CA MET A 278 1.56 4.64 -3.51
C MET A 278 1.91 4.03 -4.86
N SER A 279 2.71 4.78 -5.64
CA SER A 279 3.36 4.30 -6.88
C SER A 279 4.80 4.80 -6.96
N HIS A 280 5.65 4.03 -7.66
CA HIS A 280 7.05 4.37 -7.89
C HIS A 280 7.41 4.26 -9.37
#